data_8f76f7a0cfac36e29998a0d23f555d74
#
_entry.id   8f76f7a0cfac36e29998a0d23f555d74
#
_cell.length_a   1.000
_cell.length_b   1.000
_cell.length_c   1.000
_cell.angle_alpha   90.00
_cell.angle_beta   90.00
_cell.angle_gamma   90.00
#
_symmetry.space_group_name_H-M   'P 1'
#
loop_
_entity.id
_entity.type
_entity.pdbx_description
1 polymer ?
#
loop_
_entity_poly.entity_id
_entity_poly.type
_entity_poly.pdbx_seq_one_letter_code
_entity_poly.pdbx_strand_id
1 'polypeptide(L)'
;AYPAVDKNVPLYILGSSTDSAHLAARKGLPYVFAGHFAPQQMHEAIQIYKELFEPSEYLAEPYMIVCLNAVVAETDEQAEFLATTQAQVMVSVTRGRMQPVQPPTDDLQGILTPREFELAKQRMEQSLVGSEATVQAKLESFMQEHGDIDELMAISYVYDQQEQLASYKRLNNVISKVNNSN
;
A
#
# COMPACT_ATOMS: atom_id res chain seq x y z
N ALA A 1 -16.28 11.44 22.89
CA ALA A 1 -15.46 10.54 23.73
C ALA A 1 -14.62 11.35 24.71
N TYR A 2 -14.51 10.89 25.96
CA TYR A 2 -13.54 11.41 26.90
C TYR A 2 -12.16 10.80 26.56
N PRO A 3 -11.06 11.56 26.43
CA PRO A 3 -10.87 12.99 26.76
C PRO A 3 -11.00 13.96 25.56
N ALA A 4 -11.65 13.58 24.47
CA ALA A 4 -11.70 14.37 23.24
C ALA A 4 -12.87 15.37 23.17
N VAL A 5 -13.44 15.75 24.33
CA VAL A 5 -14.46 16.81 24.41
C VAL A 5 -13.84 18.13 23.95
N ASP A 6 -14.52 18.83 23.06
CA ASP A 6 -14.09 20.10 22.46
C ASP A 6 -12.80 20.02 21.61
N LYS A 7 -12.43 18.79 21.16
CA LYS A 7 -11.33 18.57 20.23
C LYS A 7 -11.89 18.22 18.84
N ASN A 8 -11.46 18.94 17.84
CA ASN A 8 -11.72 18.57 16.46
C ASN A 8 -10.64 17.58 16.00
N VAL A 9 -10.98 16.28 15.99
CA VAL A 9 -10.09 15.21 15.54
C VAL A 9 -10.51 14.84 14.12
N PRO A 10 -9.63 14.99 13.12
CA PRO A 10 -9.93 14.57 11.76
C PRO A 10 -10.27 13.08 11.70
N LEU A 11 -11.34 12.75 10.97
CA LEU A 11 -11.79 11.38 10.78
C LEU A 11 -11.46 10.92 9.37
N TYR A 12 -10.94 9.70 9.24
CA TYR A 12 -10.65 9.04 7.97
C TYR A 12 -11.37 7.70 7.93
N ILE A 13 -11.86 7.31 6.76
CA ILE A 13 -12.38 5.96 6.55
C ILE A 13 -11.26 5.11 5.96
N LEU A 14 -10.83 4.09 6.70
CA LEU A 14 -9.88 3.07 6.21
C LEU A 14 -10.65 1.81 5.83
N GLY A 15 -10.37 1.28 4.65
CA GLY A 15 -10.96 0.03 4.21
C GLY A 15 -10.18 -0.65 3.09
N SER A 16 -10.64 -1.85 2.73
CA SER A 16 -10.08 -2.68 1.66
C SER A 16 -11.17 -3.28 0.76
N SER A 17 -12.34 -2.62 0.70
CA SER A 17 -13.48 -3.08 -0.08
C SER A 17 -14.23 -1.91 -0.70
N THR A 18 -15.05 -2.19 -1.71
CA THR A 18 -15.95 -1.21 -2.34
C THR A 18 -16.99 -0.67 -1.37
N ASP A 19 -17.43 -1.44 -0.37
CA ASP A 19 -18.37 -0.97 0.66
C ASP A 19 -17.80 0.19 1.47
N SER A 20 -16.50 0.13 1.81
CA SER A 20 -15.83 1.23 2.53
C SER A 20 -15.69 2.48 1.66
N ALA A 21 -15.51 2.33 0.34
CA ALA A 21 -15.48 3.44 -0.60
C ALA A 21 -16.84 4.15 -0.67
N HIS A 22 -17.93 3.39 -0.79
CA HIS A 22 -19.31 3.93 -0.72
C HIS A 22 -19.58 4.67 0.60
N LEU A 23 -19.10 4.12 1.72
CA LEU A 23 -19.29 4.76 3.03
C LEU A 23 -18.55 6.09 3.11
N ALA A 24 -17.28 6.12 2.69
CA ALA A 24 -16.44 7.32 2.70
C ALA A 24 -17.04 8.41 1.80
N ALA A 25 -17.44 8.05 0.58
CA ALA A 25 -18.03 8.95 -0.40
C ALA A 25 -19.32 9.62 0.14
N ARG A 26 -20.26 8.82 0.63
CA ARG A 26 -21.54 9.34 1.19
C ARG A 26 -21.37 10.16 2.47
N LYS A 27 -20.27 9.97 3.20
CA LYS A 27 -19.98 10.73 4.42
C LYS A 27 -19.15 11.98 4.14
N GLY A 28 -18.66 12.16 2.91
CA GLY A 28 -17.77 13.26 2.56
C GLY A 28 -16.49 13.27 3.42
N LEU A 29 -15.91 12.09 3.67
CA LEU A 29 -14.72 11.93 4.51
C LEU A 29 -13.53 11.47 3.67
N PRO A 30 -12.27 11.80 4.08
CA PRO A 30 -11.09 11.25 3.46
C PRO A 30 -11.10 9.72 3.47
N TYR A 31 -10.69 9.12 2.36
CA TYR A 31 -10.68 7.67 2.19
C TYR A 31 -9.27 7.13 2.08
N VAL A 32 -8.96 6.10 2.87
CA VAL A 32 -7.70 5.38 2.86
C VAL A 32 -7.97 3.95 2.38
N PHE A 33 -7.47 3.61 1.20
CA PHE A 33 -7.60 2.25 0.70
C PHE A 33 -6.36 1.41 1.04
N ALA A 34 -6.60 0.27 1.69
CA ALA A 34 -5.55 -0.68 2.05
C ALA A 34 -5.17 -1.57 0.86
N GLY A 35 -4.53 -1.00 -0.16
CA GLY A 35 -4.12 -1.69 -1.39
C GLY A 35 -3.13 -2.83 -1.14
N HIS A 36 -2.33 -2.74 -0.10
CA HIS A 36 -1.46 -3.83 0.36
C HIS A 36 -2.23 -5.07 0.85
N PHE A 37 -3.52 -4.94 1.11
CA PHE A 37 -4.37 -6.03 1.61
C PHE A 37 -5.28 -6.61 0.54
N ALA A 38 -5.88 -5.77 -0.31
CA ALA A 38 -6.83 -6.16 -1.35
C ALA A 38 -6.57 -5.42 -2.68
N PRO A 39 -5.43 -5.63 -3.33
CA PRO A 39 -5.06 -4.88 -4.55
C PRO A 39 -6.08 -5.06 -5.69
N GLN A 40 -6.79 -6.20 -5.75
CA GLN A 40 -7.76 -6.48 -6.80
C GLN A 40 -9.00 -5.59 -6.76
N GLN A 41 -9.38 -5.07 -5.58
CA GLN A 41 -10.53 -4.19 -5.43
C GLN A 41 -10.17 -2.70 -5.49
N MET A 42 -8.89 -2.38 -5.57
CA MET A 42 -8.38 -1.02 -5.41
C MET A 42 -8.88 -0.08 -6.49
N HIS A 43 -8.77 -0.47 -7.76
CA HIS A 43 -9.19 0.36 -8.87
C HIS A 43 -10.69 0.73 -8.77
N GLU A 44 -11.55 -0.26 -8.57
CA GLU A 44 -12.98 -0.06 -8.44
C GLU A 44 -13.33 0.80 -7.21
N ALA A 45 -12.68 0.57 -6.07
CA ALA A 45 -12.91 1.34 -4.86
C ALA A 45 -12.50 2.82 -5.01
N ILE A 46 -11.39 3.11 -5.70
CA ILE A 46 -10.96 4.48 -6.00
C ILE A 46 -11.99 5.19 -6.89
N GLN A 47 -12.46 4.52 -7.94
CA GLN A 47 -13.46 5.10 -8.83
C GLN A 47 -14.78 5.38 -8.12
N ILE A 48 -15.32 4.41 -7.37
CA ILE A 48 -16.53 4.56 -6.57
C ILE A 48 -16.41 5.76 -5.62
N TYR A 49 -15.31 5.88 -4.91
CA TYR A 49 -15.12 6.98 -3.97
C TYR A 49 -15.13 8.33 -4.69
N LYS A 50 -14.39 8.48 -5.79
CA LYS A 50 -14.31 9.75 -6.54
C LYS A 50 -15.62 10.12 -7.21
N GLU A 51 -16.30 9.16 -7.85
CA GLU A 51 -17.55 9.40 -8.59
C GLU A 51 -18.74 9.69 -7.69
N LEU A 52 -18.81 9.05 -6.52
CA LEU A 52 -19.95 9.15 -5.62
C LEU A 52 -19.70 10.07 -4.42
N PHE A 53 -18.60 10.82 -4.41
CA PHE A 53 -18.27 11.71 -3.31
C PHE A 53 -19.31 12.82 -3.13
N GLU A 54 -19.83 12.93 -1.92
CA GLU A 54 -20.74 13.98 -1.50
C GLU A 54 -19.99 14.97 -0.59
N PRO A 55 -19.87 16.27 -0.96
CA PRO A 55 -19.24 17.25 -0.10
C PRO A 55 -19.88 17.33 1.29
N SER A 56 -19.08 17.54 2.32
CA SER A 56 -19.51 17.62 3.70
C SER A 56 -18.92 18.85 4.41
N GLU A 57 -19.24 19.01 5.69
CA GLU A 57 -18.59 20.02 6.55
C GLU A 57 -17.08 19.75 6.78
N TYR A 58 -16.61 18.52 6.51
CA TYR A 58 -15.23 18.11 6.71
C TYR A 58 -14.39 18.25 5.44
N LEU A 59 -15.00 18.07 4.26
CA LEU A 59 -14.28 17.99 3.00
C LEU A 59 -15.14 18.49 1.83
N ALA A 60 -14.61 19.44 1.04
CA ALA A 60 -15.28 19.98 -0.14
C ALA A 60 -15.08 19.13 -1.40
N GLU A 61 -13.95 18.45 -1.49
CA GLU A 61 -13.52 17.61 -2.63
C GLU A 61 -12.99 16.26 -2.14
N PRO A 62 -13.00 15.19 -2.95
CA PRO A 62 -12.44 13.90 -2.55
C PRO A 62 -10.99 14.03 -2.10
N TYR A 63 -10.62 13.29 -1.06
CA TYR A 63 -9.23 13.16 -0.60
C TYR A 63 -8.89 11.68 -0.45
N MET A 64 -8.06 11.20 -1.38
CA MET A 64 -7.77 9.78 -1.54
C MET A 64 -6.35 9.43 -1.10
N ILE A 65 -6.22 8.50 -0.16
CA ILE A 65 -4.96 7.92 0.27
C ILE A 65 -4.92 6.45 -0.15
N VAL A 66 -3.83 6.02 -0.75
CA VAL A 66 -3.62 4.60 -1.07
C VAL A 66 -2.43 4.06 -0.28
N CYS A 67 -2.63 2.93 0.38
CA CYS A 67 -1.58 2.23 1.09
C CYS A 67 -1.05 1.06 0.25
N LEU A 68 0.24 1.10 -0.10
CA LEU A 68 0.93 0.05 -0.86
C LEU A 68 2.13 -0.50 -0.08
N ASN A 69 2.49 -1.74 -0.37
CA ASN A 69 3.76 -2.28 0.08
C ASN A 69 4.91 -1.71 -0.77
N ALA A 70 6.03 -1.41 -0.13
CA ALA A 70 7.21 -0.90 -0.82
C ALA A 70 8.50 -1.53 -0.28
N VAL A 71 9.35 -2.02 -1.18
CA VAL A 71 10.72 -2.47 -0.89
C VAL A 71 11.63 -1.98 -2.02
N VAL A 72 12.46 -0.98 -1.74
CA VAL A 72 13.35 -0.37 -2.72
C VAL A 72 14.79 -0.65 -2.36
N ALA A 73 15.52 -1.36 -3.23
CA ALA A 73 16.90 -1.74 -3.02
C ALA A 73 17.84 -1.16 -4.10
N GLU A 74 19.10 -1.55 -4.09
CA GLU A 74 20.09 -1.11 -5.10
C GLU A 74 19.81 -1.74 -6.46
N THR A 75 19.36 -3.01 -6.45
CA THR A 75 18.98 -3.75 -7.65
C THR A 75 17.60 -4.37 -7.50
N ASP A 76 16.98 -4.75 -8.60
CA ASP A 76 15.68 -5.42 -8.60
C ASP A 76 15.77 -6.78 -7.90
N GLU A 77 16.85 -7.54 -8.12
CA GLU A 77 17.06 -8.85 -7.52
C GLU A 77 17.16 -8.74 -5.99
N GLN A 78 17.88 -7.72 -5.49
CA GLN A 78 17.98 -7.48 -4.04
C GLN A 78 16.61 -7.10 -3.46
N ALA A 79 15.84 -6.25 -4.14
CA ALA A 79 14.52 -5.86 -3.68
C ALA A 79 13.56 -7.06 -3.65
N GLU A 80 13.57 -7.91 -4.67
CA GLU A 80 12.77 -9.14 -4.74
C GLU A 80 13.15 -10.10 -3.62
N PHE A 81 14.43 -10.30 -3.36
CA PHE A 81 14.92 -11.12 -2.24
C PHE A 81 14.39 -10.58 -0.90
N LEU A 82 14.59 -9.29 -0.61
CA LEU A 82 14.10 -8.67 0.62
C LEU A 82 12.57 -8.76 0.76
N ALA A 83 11.84 -8.63 -0.34
CA ALA A 83 10.38 -8.70 -0.37
C ALA A 83 9.81 -10.10 -0.08
N THR A 84 10.64 -11.16 -0.10
CA THR A 84 10.20 -12.50 0.33
C THR A 84 9.79 -12.53 1.80
N THR A 85 10.35 -11.66 2.65
CA THR A 85 9.88 -11.43 4.01
C THR A 85 8.42 -11.02 4.05
N GLN A 86 8.03 -10.07 3.20
CA GLN A 86 6.65 -9.59 3.10
C GLN A 86 5.69 -10.70 2.64
N ALA A 87 6.09 -11.51 1.64
CA ALA A 87 5.30 -12.66 1.19
C ALA A 87 5.03 -13.65 2.34
N GLN A 88 6.03 -13.93 3.17
CA GLN A 88 5.89 -14.79 4.35
C GLN A 88 4.92 -14.20 5.39
N VAL A 89 4.99 -12.88 5.64
CA VAL A 89 4.04 -12.19 6.53
C VAL A 89 2.62 -12.32 6.02
N MET A 90 2.37 -12.07 4.74
CA MET A 90 1.03 -12.17 4.13
C MET A 90 0.44 -13.58 4.24
N VAL A 91 1.26 -14.60 4.04
CA VAL A 91 0.82 -16.00 4.19
C VAL A 91 0.54 -16.32 5.65
N SER A 92 1.34 -15.83 6.60
CA SER A 92 1.11 -16.04 8.03
C SER A 92 -0.23 -15.46 8.51
N VAL A 93 -0.59 -14.28 8.00
CA VAL A 93 -1.91 -13.67 8.23
C VAL A 93 -3.03 -14.54 7.68
N THR A 94 -2.87 -15.06 6.46
CA THR A 94 -3.88 -15.93 5.83
C THR A 94 -4.07 -17.26 6.58
N ARG A 95 -3.00 -17.79 7.17
CA ARG A 95 -3.05 -18.98 8.03
C ARG A 95 -3.74 -18.72 9.40
N GLY A 96 -4.05 -17.46 9.71
CA GLY A 96 -4.56 -17.06 11.02
C GLY A 96 -3.56 -17.25 12.17
N ARG A 97 -2.29 -17.35 11.86
CA ARG A 97 -1.18 -17.52 12.80
C ARG A 97 -0.11 -16.48 12.51
N MET A 98 -0.27 -15.30 13.09
CA MET A 98 0.78 -14.29 13.01
C MET A 98 2.04 -14.81 13.70
N GLN A 99 3.13 -14.82 12.95
CA GLN A 99 4.46 -15.16 13.44
C GLN A 99 5.33 -13.90 13.46
N PRO A 100 6.42 -13.90 14.24
CA PRO A 100 7.44 -12.87 14.08
C PRO A 100 7.89 -12.78 12.62
N VAL A 101 8.26 -11.58 12.20
CA VAL A 101 8.80 -11.36 10.85
C VAL A 101 9.98 -12.29 10.62
N GLN A 102 9.97 -13.02 9.51
CA GLN A 102 11.00 -13.99 9.15
C GLN A 102 12.06 -13.34 8.25
N PRO A 103 13.32 -13.81 8.28
CA PRO A 103 14.34 -13.35 7.35
C PRO A 103 13.95 -13.65 5.89
N PRO A 104 14.49 -12.89 4.92
CA PRO A 104 14.29 -13.20 3.52
C PRO A 104 14.90 -14.55 3.14
N THR A 105 14.40 -15.14 2.05
CA THR A 105 14.81 -16.49 1.59
C THR A 105 14.87 -16.57 0.08
N ASP A 106 15.85 -17.34 -0.43
CA ASP A 106 15.93 -17.69 -1.85
C ASP A 106 14.99 -18.86 -2.23
N ASP A 107 14.45 -19.57 -1.24
CA ASP A 107 13.57 -20.72 -1.43
C ASP A 107 12.15 -20.45 -0.89
N LEU A 108 11.50 -19.42 -1.41
CA LEU A 108 10.13 -19.11 -1.02
C LEU A 108 9.14 -20.24 -1.42
N GLN A 109 9.39 -20.92 -2.55
CA GLN A 109 8.56 -22.03 -3.02
C GLN A 109 8.71 -23.28 -2.16
N GLY A 110 9.87 -23.51 -1.55
CA GLY A 110 10.10 -24.62 -0.64
C GLY A 110 9.41 -24.49 0.72
N ILE A 111 9.11 -23.24 1.14
CA ILE A 111 8.45 -22.97 2.43
C ILE A 111 6.96 -22.69 2.33
N LEU A 112 6.45 -22.39 1.13
CA LEU A 112 5.02 -22.13 0.86
C LEU A 112 4.42 -23.28 0.04
N THR A 113 3.17 -23.59 0.31
CA THR A 113 2.41 -24.45 -0.61
C THR A 113 2.20 -23.72 -1.95
N PRO A 114 2.00 -24.45 -3.07
CA PRO A 114 1.74 -23.83 -4.37
C PRO A 114 0.60 -22.80 -4.34
N ARG A 115 -0.47 -23.08 -3.59
CA ARG A 115 -1.60 -22.14 -3.43
C ARG A 115 -1.23 -20.88 -2.67
N GLU A 116 -0.42 -21.01 -1.64
CA GLU A 116 0.06 -19.85 -0.85
C GLU A 116 1.04 -19.00 -1.64
N PHE A 117 1.88 -19.61 -2.43
CA PHE A 117 2.81 -18.92 -3.32
C PHE A 117 2.04 -18.07 -4.35
N GLU A 118 1.04 -18.63 -5.01
CA GLU A 118 0.20 -17.88 -5.95
C GLU A 118 -0.60 -16.76 -5.26
N LEU A 119 -1.11 -16.99 -4.05
CA LEU A 119 -1.80 -15.98 -3.26
C LEU A 119 -0.85 -14.82 -2.89
N ALA A 120 0.37 -15.14 -2.44
CA ALA A 120 1.38 -14.11 -2.12
C ALA A 120 1.72 -13.29 -3.37
N LYS A 121 1.93 -13.94 -4.52
CA LYS A 121 2.21 -13.30 -5.80
C LYS A 121 1.10 -12.32 -6.19
N GLN A 122 -0.16 -12.76 -6.16
CA GLN A 122 -1.31 -11.90 -6.46
C GLN A 122 -1.41 -10.68 -5.55
N ARG A 123 -1.17 -10.86 -4.25
CA ARG A 123 -1.22 -9.75 -3.27
C ARG A 123 -0.05 -8.78 -3.42
N MET A 124 1.08 -9.24 -3.96
CA MET A 124 2.24 -8.40 -4.20
C MET A 124 2.25 -7.71 -5.57
N GLU A 125 1.28 -8.01 -6.43
CA GLU A 125 1.22 -7.50 -7.81
C GLU A 125 1.30 -5.98 -7.90
N GLN A 126 0.62 -5.27 -7.00
CA GLN A 126 0.63 -3.80 -6.93
C GLN A 126 1.72 -3.26 -5.97
N SER A 127 2.64 -4.10 -5.51
CA SER A 127 3.70 -3.66 -4.60
C SER A 127 4.81 -2.92 -5.34
N LEU A 128 5.31 -1.87 -4.72
CA LEU A 128 6.44 -1.07 -5.19
C LEU A 128 7.77 -1.76 -4.81
N VAL A 129 8.09 -2.85 -5.49
CA VAL A 129 9.30 -3.65 -5.26
C VAL A 129 10.24 -3.51 -6.45
N GLY A 130 11.50 -3.15 -6.20
CA GLY A 130 12.52 -3.00 -7.24
C GLY A 130 13.61 -1.99 -6.88
N SER A 131 14.46 -1.70 -7.85
CA SER A 131 15.38 -0.56 -7.83
C SER A 131 14.63 0.77 -7.88
N GLU A 132 15.32 1.90 -7.61
CA GLU A 132 14.70 3.23 -7.75
C GLU A 132 14.08 3.43 -9.14
N ALA A 133 14.73 2.97 -10.20
CA ALA A 133 14.22 3.12 -11.58
C ALA A 133 12.95 2.28 -11.80
N THR A 134 12.94 1.04 -11.35
CA THR A 134 11.78 0.14 -11.46
C THR A 134 10.59 0.65 -10.65
N VAL A 135 10.84 1.12 -9.42
CA VAL A 135 9.78 1.65 -8.55
C VAL A 135 9.24 2.98 -9.09
N GLN A 136 10.09 3.83 -9.67
CA GLN A 136 9.63 5.05 -10.34
C GLN A 136 8.68 4.71 -11.49
N ALA A 137 9.05 3.79 -12.38
CA ALA A 137 8.19 3.38 -13.50
C ALA A 137 6.88 2.77 -13.04
N LYS A 138 6.90 1.94 -11.98
CA LYS A 138 5.68 1.38 -11.37
C LYS A 138 4.78 2.46 -10.79
N LEU A 139 5.34 3.45 -10.10
CA LEU A 139 4.57 4.55 -9.50
C LEU A 139 3.96 5.44 -10.59
N GLU A 140 4.70 5.78 -11.63
CA GLU A 140 4.20 6.54 -12.78
C GLU A 140 3.04 5.80 -13.49
N SER A 141 3.19 4.49 -13.72
CA SER A 141 2.13 3.65 -14.28
C SER A 141 0.89 3.60 -13.37
N PHE A 142 1.10 3.47 -12.07
CA PHE A 142 0.04 3.48 -11.07
C PHE A 142 -0.76 4.80 -11.10
N MET A 143 -0.08 5.93 -11.16
CA MET A 143 -0.73 7.25 -11.26
C MET A 143 -1.48 7.43 -12.60
N GLN A 144 -0.96 6.88 -13.70
CA GLN A 144 -1.66 6.90 -14.99
C GLN A 144 -2.94 6.06 -14.98
N GLU A 145 -2.93 4.92 -14.28
CA GLU A 145 -4.08 4.00 -14.20
C GLU A 145 -5.17 4.52 -13.26
N HIS A 146 -4.81 5.10 -12.13
CA HIS A 146 -5.75 5.44 -11.06
C HIS A 146 -6.06 6.94 -10.97
N GLY A 147 -5.34 7.77 -11.73
CA GLY A 147 -5.45 9.22 -11.67
C GLY A 147 -4.91 9.81 -10.38
N ASP A 148 -5.32 11.03 -10.06
CA ASP A 148 -4.80 11.78 -8.92
C ASP A 148 -5.11 11.07 -7.60
N ILE A 149 -4.05 10.71 -6.90
CA ILE A 149 -4.04 10.22 -5.54
C ILE A 149 -3.36 11.27 -4.69
N ASP A 150 -4.01 11.73 -3.62
CA ASP A 150 -3.50 12.82 -2.79
C ASP A 150 -2.32 12.40 -1.94
N GLU A 151 -2.35 11.16 -1.42
CA GLU A 151 -1.24 10.62 -0.65
C GLU A 151 -0.96 9.14 -0.96
N LEU A 152 0.32 8.78 -0.96
CA LEU A 152 0.79 7.40 -0.94
C LEU A 152 1.32 7.06 0.46
N MET A 153 0.70 6.08 1.11
CA MET A 153 1.18 5.50 2.35
C MET A 153 1.97 4.22 2.05
N ALA A 154 3.26 4.20 2.37
CA ALA A 154 4.12 3.04 2.13
C ALA A 154 4.27 2.18 3.38
N ILE A 155 4.05 0.88 3.25
CA ILE A 155 4.35 -0.14 4.26
C ILE A 155 5.50 -0.99 3.77
N SER A 156 6.50 -1.25 4.63
CA SER A 156 7.65 -2.08 4.30
C SER A 156 7.87 -3.15 5.36
N TYR A 157 7.81 -4.41 4.94
CA TYR A 157 8.17 -5.57 5.75
C TYR A 157 9.54 -6.06 5.32
N VAL A 158 10.59 -5.46 5.85
CA VAL A 158 11.98 -5.88 5.65
C VAL A 158 12.53 -6.33 6.99
N TYR A 159 13.19 -7.49 7.03
CA TYR A 159 13.66 -8.11 8.26
C TYR A 159 14.81 -7.32 8.90
N ASP A 160 15.78 -6.91 8.11
CA ASP A 160 16.91 -6.11 8.58
C ASP A 160 16.52 -4.63 8.66
N GLN A 161 16.73 -4.01 9.82
CA GLN A 161 16.36 -2.62 10.07
C GLN A 161 17.18 -1.64 9.22
N GLN A 162 18.43 -1.93 8.91
CA GLN A 162 19.25 -1.02 8.10
C GLN A 162 18.78 -1.05 6.64
N GLU A 163 18.45 -2.23 6.12
CA GLU A 163 17.86 -2.39 4.79
C GLU A 163 16.49 -1.72 4.70
N GLN A 164 15.67 -1.80 5.76
CA GLN A 164 14.38 -1.12 5.81
C GLN A 164 14.55 0.40 5.76
N LEU A 165 15.45 0.96 6.53
CA LEU A 165 15.75 2.40 6.52
C LEU A 165 16.33 2.85 5.18
N ALA A 166 17.20 2.04 4.57
CA ALA A 166 17.74 2.30 3.25
C ALA A 166 16.64 2.28 2.18
N SER A 167 15.72 1.32 2.27
CA SER A 167 14.55 1.23 1.38
C SER A 167 13.67 2.48 1.46
N TYR A 168 13.36 2.98 2.64
CA TYR A 168 12.59 4.22 2.80
C TYR A 168 13.33 5.46 2.24
N LYS A 169 14.64 5.53 2.38
CA LYS A 169 15.43 6.63 1.78
C LYS A 169 15.36 6.60 0.27
N ARG A 170 15.52 5.41 -0.36
CA ARG A 170 15.40 5.24 -1.81
C ARG A 170 13.98 5.57 -2.30
N LEU A 171 12.96 5.13 -1.58
CA LEU A 171 11.57 5.46 -1.92
C LEU A 171 11.33 6.97 -1.89
N ASN A 172 11.85 7.68 -0.88
CA ASN A 172 11.75 9.14 -0.81
C ASN A 172 12.44 9.84 -1.99
N ASN A 173 13.58 9.30 -2.47
CA ASN A 173 14.24 9.82 -3.67
C ASN A 173 13.34 9.66 -4.91
N VAL A 174 12.68 8.49 -5.05
CA VAL A 174 11.75 8.23 -6.16
C VAL A 174 10.57 9.21 -6.12
N ILE A 175 9.90 9.34 -4.97
CA ILE A 175 8.77 10.26 -4.82
C ILE A 175 9.17 11.70 -5.12
N SER A 176 10.34 12.12 -4.67
CA SER A 176 10.85 13.47 -4.95
C SER A 176 11.08 13.71 -6.45
N LYS A 177 11.54 12.70 -7.19
CA LYS A 177 11.72 12.77 -8.66
C LYS A 177 10.37 12.86 -9.37
N VAL A 178 9.41 12.01 -9.01
CA VAL A 178 8.08 12.00 -9.61
C VAL A 178 7.35 13.33 -9.38
N ASN A 179 7.39 13.89 -8.17
CA ASN A 179 6.76 15.18 -7.86
C ASN A 179 7.40 16.37 -8.58
N ASN A 180 8.69 16.30 -8.93
CA ASN A 180 9.37 17.37 -9.68
C ASN A 180 9.19 17.24 -11.20
N SER A 181 8.62 16.15 -11.70
CA SER A 181 8.40 15.89 -13.12
C SER A 181 6.98 16.26 -13.56
N ASN A 182 6.08 16.56 -12.62
CA ASN A 182 4.72 17.05 -12.79
C ASN A 182 4.66 18.56 -12.49
#